data_123344dfeeb83050b49c33d91ac8bebc
#
_entry.id   123344dfeeb83050b49c33d91ac8bebc
#
_cell.length_a   1.000
_cell.length_b   1.000
_cell.length_c   1.000
_cell.angle_alpha   90.00
_cell.angle_beta   90.00
_cell.angle_gamma   90.00
#
_symmetry.space_group_name_H-M   'P 1'
#
loop_
_entity.id
_entity.type
_entity.pdbx_description
1 polymer ?
#
loop_
_entity_poly.entity_id
_entity_poly.type
_entity_poly.pdbx_seq_one_letter_code
_entity_poly.pdbx_strand_id
1 'polypeptide(L)'
;MHIEHIAENKRRFLPLLLIADPDENMIGRYLDRGDLFALYDDNELKSICVVTAESETVCELKNLATAETARNRGYATALIRHIVEVYRGRFSAMQVGTGDFPK
;
A
#
# COMPACT_ATOMS: atom_id res chain seq x y z
N MET A 1 -4.63 9.46 -14.44
CA MET A 1 -4.35 8.67 -13.21
C MET A 1 -4.38 7.19 -13.52
N HIS A 2 -3.37 6.47 -13.09
CA HIS A 2 -3.38 5.01 -13.21
C HIS A 2 -2.69 4.36 -12.01
N ILE A 3 -3.01 3.09 -11.78
CA ILE A 3 -2.47 2.32 -10.67
C ILE A 3 -1.78 1.08 -11.25
N GLU A 4 -0.54 0.84 -10.84
CA GLU A 4 0.25 -0.29 -11.29
C GLU A 4 0.50 -1.24 -10.14
N HIS A 5 0.41 -2.54 -10.44
CA HIS A 5 0.87 -3.59 -9.52
C HIS A 5 2.37 -3.78 -9.78
N ILE A 6 3.19 -3.51 -8.80
CA ILE A 6 4.65 -3.55 -8.93
C ILE A 6 5.15 -4.91 -8.49
N ALA A 7 5.67 -5.68 -9.44
CA ALA A 7 6.13 -7.05 -9.17
C ALA A 7 7.62 -7.13 -8.84
N GLU A 8 8.41 -6.15 -9.29
CA GLU A 8 9.86 -6.20 -9.17
C GLU A 8 10.42 -4.89 -8.66
N ASN A 9 11.59 -4.97 -8.03
CA ASN A 9 12.34 -3.78 -7.61
C ASN A 9 11.51 -2.87 -6.72
N LYS A 10 10.81 -3.49 -5.76
CA LYS A 10 9.90 -2.76 -4.87
C LYS A 10 10.63 -1.79 -3.95
N ARG A 11 11.91 -2.06 -3.67
CA ARG A 11 12.69 -1.22 -2.75
C ARG A 11 12.93 0.19 -3.28
N ARG A 12 12.74 0.42 -4.58
CA ARG A 12 12.84 1.77 -5.12
C ARG A 12 11.76 2.70 -4.57
N PHE A 13 10.72 2.15 -3.97
CA PHE A 13 9.65 2.92 -3.33
C PHE A 13 9.89 3.18 -1.84
N LEU A 14 11.03 2.72 -1.31
CA LEU A 14 11.32 2.85 0.11
C LEU A 14 11.18 4.27 0.67
N PRO A 15 11.64 5.32 -0.03
CA PRO A 15 11.48 6.67 0.52
C PRO A 15 10.04 7.03 0.84
N LEU A 16 9.09 6.62 0.00
CA LEU A 16 7.69 6.91 0.25
C LEU A 16 7.12 5.98 1.34
N LEU A 17 7.51 4.71 1.33
CA LEU A 17 7.07 3.76 2.36
C LEU A 17 7.47 4.21 3.76
N LEU A 18 8.65 4.81 3.90
CA LEU A 18 9.16 5.28 5.18
C LEU A 18 8.33 6.43 5.77
N ILE A 19 7.57 7.13 4.96
CA ILE A 19 6.69 8.18 5.46
C ILE A 19 5.59 7.58 6.35
N ALA A 20 5.04 6.44 5.94
CA ALA A 20 3.98 5.78 6.68
C ALA A 20 4.51 4.85 7.77
N ASP A 21 5.69 4.30 7.57
CA ASP A 21 6.30 3.35 8.51
C ASP A 21 7.79 3.65 8.61
N PRO A 22 8.23 4.29 9.68
CA PRO A 22 9.64 4.70 9.79
C PRO A 22 10.60 3.54 10.08
N ASP A 23 10.10 2.34 10.29
CA ASP A 23 10.94 1.18 10.60
C ASP A 23 11.27 0.43 9.31
N GLU A 24 12.46 0.68 8.77
CA GLU A 24 12.90 0.04 7.54
C GLU A 24 12.97 -1.48 7.65
N ASN A 25 13.33 -2.00 8.81
CA ASN A 25 13.39 -3.45 9.01
C ASN A 25 11.99 -4.06 8.93
N MET A 26 11.01 -3.38 9.49
CA MET A 26 9.63 -3.85 9.41
C MET A 26 9.13 -3.82 7.97
N ILE A 27 9.43 -2.75 7.24
CA ILE A 27 9.07 -2.66 5.82
C ILE A 27 9.66 -3.85 5.07
N GLY A 28 10.93 -4.17 5.31
CA GLY A 28 11.59 -5.31 4.65
C GLY A 28 10.88 -6.63 4.90
N ARG A 29 10.26 -6.78 6.06
CA ARG A 29 9.56 -8.03 6.40
C ARG A 29 8.31 -8.26 5.56
N TYR A 30 7.57 -7.21 5.23
CA TYR A 30 6.33 -7.39 4.47
C TYR A 30 6.45 -7.03 2.98
N LEU A 31 7.47 -6.26 2.60
CA LEU A 31 7.57 -5.76 1.24
C LEU A 31 7.77 -6.87 0.21
N ASP A 32 8.67 -7.80 0.50
CA ASP A 32 9.00 -8.85 -0.47
C ASP A 32 7.85 -9.83 -0.67
N ARG A 33 7.08 -10.10 0.36
CA ARG A 33 5.94 -11.02 0.28
C ARG A 33 4.62 -10.33 -0.05
N GLY A 34 4.60 -9.01 -0.05
CA GLY A 34 3.38 -8.26 -0.25
C GLY A 34 3.17 -7.84 -1.70
N ASP A 35 1.97 -7.42 -1.99
CA ASP A 35 1.62 -6.79 -3.25
C ASP A 35 1.73 -5.29 -3.09
N LEU A 36 2.57 -4.65 -3.90
CA LEU A 36 2.71 -3.20 -3.91
C LEU A 36 1.95 -2.61 -5.08
N PHE A 37 1.12 -1.62 -4.80
CA PHE A 37 0.40 -0.87 -5.82
C PHE A 37 0.85 0.57 -5.78
N ALA A 38 1.17 1.11 -6.94
CA ALA A 38 1.64 2.48 -7.08
C ALA A 38 0.66 3.27 -7.94
N LEU A 39 0.23 4.42 -7.43
CA LEU A 39 -0.69 5.31 -8.13
C LEU A 39 0.10 6.47 -8.70
N TYR A 40 -0.05 6.68 -10.01
CA TYR A 40 0.58 7.77 -10.75
C TYR A 40 -0.47 8.72 -11.30
N ASP A 41 -0.15 9.98 -11.27
CA ASP A 41 -0.96 11.02 -11.89
C ASP A 41 -0.03 12.09 -12.39
N ASP A 42 -0.30 12.63 -13.60
CA ASP A 42 0.59 13.59 -14.24
C ASP A 42 2.02 13.06 -14.38
N ASN A 43 2.15 11.76 -14.63
CA ASN A 43 3.44 11.06 -14.78
C ASN A 43 4.29 11.10 -13.51
N GLU A 44 3.69 11.33 -12.37
CA GLU A 44 4.38 11.35 -11.08
C GLU A 44 3.76 10.36 -10.12
N LEU A 45 4.62 9.75 -9.29
CA LEU A 45 4.17 8.88 -8.22
C LEU A 45 3.50 9.72 -7.13
N LYS A 46 2.25 9.40 -6.83
CA LYS A 46 1.47 10.16 -5.84
C LYS A 46 1.23 9.38 -4.55
N SER A 47 0.96 8.08 -4.67
CA SER A 47 0.62 7.28 -3.50
C SER A 47 0.95 5.83 -3.75
N ILE A 48 1.25 5.09 -2.68
CA ILE A 48 1.53 3.65 -2.75
C ILE A 48 0.87 2.94 -1.58
N CYS A 49 0.66 1.64 -1.76
CA CYS A 49 0.25 0.79 -0.65
C CYS A 49 0.85 -0.59 -0.81
N VAL A 50 0.91 -1.32 0.30
CA VAL A 50 1.36 -2.72 0.32
C VAL A 50 0.31 -3.54 1.05
N VAL A 51 -0.10 -4.63 0.43
CA VAL A 51 -1.09 -5.55 0.97
C VAL A 51 -0.47 -6.94 1.06
N THR A 52 -0.67 -7.62 2.16
CA THR A 52 -0.19 -8.99 2.35
C THR A 52 -1.35 -9.94 2.58
N ALA A 53 -1.15 -11.19 2.18
CA ALA A 53 -2.09 -12.26 2.53
C ALA A 53 -1.68 -12.77 3.92
N GLU A 54 -2.57 -12.64 4.88
CA GLU A 54 -2.30 -13.10 6.25
C GLU A 54 -2.84 -14.51 6.49
N SER A 55 -3.87 -14.89 5.74
CA SER A 55 -4.42 -16.23 5.74
C SER A 55 -5.12 -16.46 4.41
N GLU A 56 -5.78 -17.59 4.24
CA GLU A 56 -6.54 -17.86 3.02
C GLU A 56 -7.74 -16.93 2.88
N THR A 57 -8.20 -16.34 3.98
CA THR A 57 -9.43 -15.54 3.97
C THR A 57 -9.21 -14.08 4.36
N VAL A 58 -8.02 -13.71 4.84
CA VAL A 58 -7.75 -12.36 5.35
C VAL A 58 -6.50 -11.80 4.71
N CYS A 59 -6.61 -10.61 4.16
CA CYS A 59 -5.44 -9.83 3.75
C CYS A 59 -5.30 -8.60 4.65
N GLU A 60 -4.14 -7.98 4.59
CA GLU A 60 -3.85 -6.84 5.46
C GLU A 60 -3.19 -5.71 4.67
N LEU A 61 -3.71 -4.51 4.87
CA LEU A 61 -3.07 -3.29 4.35
C LEU A 61 -1.94 -2.92 5.31
N LYS A 62 -0.71 -3.16 4.88
CA LYS A 62 0.49 -2.97 5.72
C LYS A 62 1.04 -1.56 5.66
N ASN A 63 0.86 -0.89 4.53
CA ASN A 63 1.43 0.44 4.33
C ASN A 63 0.56 1.18 3.32
N LEU A 64 0.28 2.44 3.61
CA LEU A 64 -0.43 3.32 2.71
C LEU A 64 0.21 4.70 2.87
N ALA A 65 0.91 5.14 1.85
CA ALA A 65 1.67 6.39 1.91
C ALA A 65 1.36 7.26 0.70
N THR A 66 1.21 8.55 0.95
CA THR A 66 0.98 9.54 -0.09
C THR A 66 2.09 10.58 -0.03
N ALA A 67 2.61 10.96 -1.19
CA ALA A 67 3.63 11.99 -1.28
C ALA A 67 3.11 13.27 -0.62
N GLU A 68 3.98 13.96 0.11
CA GLU A 68 3.60 15.12 0.89
C GLU A 68 2.88 16.18 0.06
N THR A 69 3.36 16.42 -1.15
CA THR A 69 2.77 17.42 -2.04
C THR A 69 1.46 16.96 -2.69
N ALA A 70 1.10 15.70 -2.50
CA ALA A 70 -0.10 15.12 -3.14
C ALA A 70 -1.21 14.80 -2.15
N ARG A 71 -1.06 15.18 -0.91
CA ARG A 71 -2.06 14.88 0.13
C ARG A 71 -3.34 15.67 -0.07
N ASN A 72 -4.44 15.11 0.44
CA ASN A 72 -5.77 15.72 0.41
C ASN A 72 -6.33 15.88 -1.01
N ARG A 73 -5.91 15.00 -1.91
CA ARG A 73 -6.40 15.00 -3.30
C ARG A 73 -7.13 13.71 -3.66
N GLY A 74 -7.36 12.84 -2.69
CA GLY A 74 -8.11 11.61 -2.91
C GLY A 74 -7.31 10.43 -3.44
N TYR A 75 -5.99 10.53 -3.53
CA TYR A 75 -5.18 9.44 -4.07
C TYR A 75 -5.20 8.20 -3.18
N ALA A 76 -5.09 8.38 -1.86
CA ALA A 76 -5.15 7.26 -0.94
C ALA A 76 -6.51 6.55 -1.03
N THR A 77 -7.59 7.31 -1.13
CA THR A 77 -8.93 6.76 -1.28
C THR A 77 -9.04 5.96 -2.57
N ALA A 78 -8.47 6.49 -3.66
CA ALA A 78 -8.48 5.78 -4.94
C ALA A 78 -7.73 4.45 -4.86
N LEU A 79 -6.58 4.44 -4.17
CA LEU A 79 -5.83 3.20 -3.96
C LEU A 79 -6.64 2.19 -3.13
N ILE A 80 -7.25 2.63 -2.05
CA ILE A 80 -8.06 1.74 -1.21
C ILE A 80 -9.19 1.12 -2.01
N ARG A 81 -9.89 1.93 -2.80
CA ARG A 81 -10.97 1.42 -3.66
C ARG A 81 -10.46 0.39 -4.65
N HIS A 82 -9.29 0.64 -5.21
CA HIS A 82 -8.69 -0.29 -6.17
C HIS A 82 -8.35 -1.62 -5.53
N ILE A 83 -7.69 -1.61 -4.37
CA ILE A 83 -7.31 -2.86 -3.72
C ILE A 83 -8.52 -3.64 -3.21
N VAL A 84 -9.56 -2.96 -2.76
CA VAL A 84 -10.80 -3.63 -2.38
C VAL A 84 -11.37 -4.41 -3.58
N GLU A 85 -11.38 -3.80 -4.76
CA GLU A 85 -11.85 -4.47 -5.97
C GLU A 85 -10.94 -5.64 -6.37
N VAL A 86 -9.63 -5.44 -6.30
CA VAL A 86 -8.66 -6.49 -6.66
C VAL A 86 -8.83 -7.72 -5.77
N TYR A 87 -9.04 -7.52 -4.48
CA TYR A 87 -9.07 -8.62 -3.51
C TYR A 87 -10.47 -9.12 -3.19
N ARG A 88 -11.48 -8.49 -3.70
CA ARG A 88 -12.87 -8.90 -3.51
C ARG A 88 -13.09 -10.30 -3.95
N GLY A 89 -13.24 -11.23 -3.84
CA GLY A 89 -13.36 -12.58 -4.31
C GLY A 89 -12.23 -13.50 -3.89
N ARG A 90 -11.12 -12.91 -3.43
CA ARG A 90 -9.99 -13.70 -2.93
C ARG A 90 -9.98 -13.79 -1.42
N PHE A 91 -10.41 -12.72 -0.76
CA PHE A 91 -10.41 -12.65 0.69
C PHE A 91 -11.77 -12.18 1.17
N SER A 92 -12.17 -12.68 2.33
CA SER A 92 -13.45 -12.29 2.94
C SER A 92 -13.29 -11.07 3.84
N ALA A 93 -12.05 -10.72 4.22
CA ALA A 93 -11.80 -9.56 5.07
C ALA A 93 -10.45 -8.93 4.75
N MET A 94 -10.39 -7.62 4.88
CA MET A 94 -9.15 -6.87 4.81
C MET A 94 -9.00 -6.10 6.11
N GLN A 95 -7.90 -6.38 6.82
CA GLN A 95 -7.59 -5.62 8.02
C GLN A 95 -6.54 -4.57 7.72
N VAL A 96 -6.49 -3.54 8.53
CA VAL A 96 -5.48 -2.51 8.41
C VAL A 96 -4.39 -2.81 9.43
N GLY A 97 -3.16 -2.94 8.93
CA GLY A 97 -2.01 -3.17 9.79
C GLY A 97 -1.73 -1.91 10.57
N THR A 98 -2.17 -1.89 11.80
CA THR A 98 -2.15 -0.67 12.55
C THR A 98 -1.03 -0.60 13.56
N GLY A 99 -0.62 -1.75 14.07
CA GLY A 99 0.42 -1.78 15.07
C GLY A 99 0.36 -0.64 16.05
N ASP A 100 0.75 0.51 15.60
CA ASP A 100 0.95 1.67 16.45
C ASP A 100 -0.14 2.73 16.32
N PHE A 101 -1.11 2.54 15.44
CA PHE A 101 -2.14 3.55 15.32
C PHE A 101 -3.07 3.52 16.52
N PRO A 102 -3.36 4.68 17.08
CA PRO A 102 -4.39 4.77 18.09
C PRO A 102 -5.73 4.34 17.48
N LYS A 103 -6.47 3.63 18.24
CA LYS A 103 -7.80 3.20 17.79
C LYS A 103 -8.85 4.20 18.16
#